data_d4fcc3ea333f9ea5667ed5b890ddb6c0
#
_entry.id   d4fcc3ea333f9ea5667ed5b890ddb6c0
#
_cell.length_a   1.000
_cell.length_b   1.000
_cell.length_c   1.000
_cell.angle_alpha   90.00
_cell.angle_beta   90.00
_cell.angle_gamma   90.00
#
_symmetry.space_group_name_H-M   'P 1'
#
loop_
_entity.id
_entity.type
_entity.pdbx_description
1 polymer ?
#
loop_
_entity_poly.entity_id
_entity_poly.type
_entity_poly.pdbx_seq_one_letter_code
_entity_poly.pdbx_strand_id
1 'polypeptide(L)'
;MPSGSENLPRVSFIMPTLNVEALLDNCLASIARQSYPRDRYEIILADAHSTDRTREIAKTYGAVVLDDDGKNMEEGKRLALQHATGEFIVFVDADNEITHADYIELAVKSLAANPQALGVESYYLPSPKMSSFCAYLTHLLHISDPIAWLMSANPILVARDGEIERWILPGDSLSYPLGANGFVFRRADLESVKVGEHFQDTHAALHLMRAGKREWLRVRGRGVHHYYVQTLWGFVKKRRRATVHFLQVQEETKTNWMKEKPQVPLWLAAIYCVTFVGPVWHTLRGLVRDRDARWLWHLPACLGGVLGNAWAVWTYKTRRGEKNLVAKLKPEQTLK
;
A
#
# COMPACT_ATOMS: atom_id res chain seq x y z
N MET A 1 -2.32 -7.77 -40.65
CA MET A 1 -1.61 -8.29 -39.47
C MET A 1 -2.65 -8.47 -38.38
N PRO A 2 -2.91 -9.65 -37.84
CA PRO A 2 -3.84 -9.77 -36.72
C PRO A 2 -3.28 -8.94 -35.54
N SER A 3 -4.14 -8.10 -34.98
CA SER A 3 -3.81 -7.22 -33.87
C SER A 3 -3.34 -8.05 -32.68
N GLY A 4 -2.19 -7.72 -32.10
CA GLY A 4 -1.55 -8.47 -30.97
C GLY A 4 -2.34 -8.47 -29.65
N SER A 5 -3.65 -8.26 -29.68
CA SER A 5 -4.56 -8.24 -28.54
C SER A 5 -5.06 -9.66 -28.13
N GLU A 6 -5.01 -10.63 -29.02
CA GLU A 6 -5.61 -11.96 -28.79
C GLU A 6 -4.88 -12.80 -27.72
N ASN A 7 -3.68 -12.41 -27.30
CA ASN A 7 -2.83 -13.21 -26.42
C ASN A 7 -2.40 -12.53 -25.11
N LEU A 8 -3.00 -11.37 -24.76
CA LEU A 8 -2.67 -10.71 -23.49
C LEU A 8 -3.41 -11.38 -22.31
N PRO A 9 -2.71 -11.67 -21.20
CA PRO A 9 -3.31 -12.24 -20.00
C PRO A 9 -4.42 -11.37 -19.44
N ARG A 10 -5.39 -11.95 -18.73
CA ARG A 10 -6.44 -11.18 -18.09
C ARG A 10 -5.95 -10.55 -16.78
N VAL A 11 -6.38 -9.32 -16.51
CA VAL A 11 -6.02 -8.52 -15.32
C VAL A 11 -7.26 -8.20 -14.50
N SER A 12 -7.19 -8.36 -13.17
CA SER A 12 -8.23 -7.88 -12.24
C SER A 12 -7.69 -6.75 -11.39
N PHE A 13 -8.31 -5.58 -11.49
CA PHE A 13 -8.09 -4.48 -10.55
C PHE A 13 -8.99 -4.66 -9.35
N ILE A 14 -8.42 -4.67 -8.15
CA ILE A 14 -9.13 -4.89 -6.89
C ILE A 14 -9.04 -3.64 -6.03
N MET A 15 -10.20 -3.18 -5.56
CA MET A 15 -10.32 -1.93 -4.81
C MET A 15 -11.34 -2.05 -3.67
N PRO A 16 -10.94 -1.89 -2.40
CA PRO A 16 -11.88 -1.68 -1.30
C PRO A 16 -12.36 -0.24 -1.30
N THR A 17 -13.64 0.01 -1.07
CA THR A 17 -14.22 1.35 -1.09
C THR A 17 -15.16 1.61 0.09
N LEU A 18 -15.13 2.84 0.60
CA LEU A 18 -16.09 3.39 1.56
C LEU A 18 -16.10 4.91 1.45
N ASN A 19 -17.18 5.49 0.88
CA ASN A 19 -17.37 6.94 0.74
C ASN A 19 -16.16 7.65 0.12
N VAL A 20 -15.81 7.26 -1.12
CA VAL A 20 -14.63 7.74 -1.86
C VAL A 20 -14.97 8.50 -3.14
N GLU A 21 -16.20 9.03 -3.28
CA GLU A 21 -16.66 9.74 -4.48
C GLU A 21 -15.69 10.83 -4.95
N ALA A 22 -15.06 11.55 -4.00
CA ALA A 22 -14.14 12.65 -4.31
C ALA A 22 -12.84 12.22 -5.03
N LEU A 23 -12.47 10.94 -4.96
CA LEU A 23 -11.21 10.41 -5.49
C LEU A 23 -11.42 9.36 -6.57
N LEU A 24 -12.52 8.62 -6.48
CA LEU A 24 -12.74 7.40 -7.27
C LEU A 24 -12.74 7.65 -8.78
N ASP A 25 -13.34 8.76 -9.24
CA ASP A 25 -13.42 9.08 -10.66
C ASP A 25 -12.02 9.22 -11.28
N ASN A 26 -11.10 9.95 -10.64
CA ASN A 26 -9.72 10.08 -11.11
C ASN A 26 -8.99 8.73 -11.15
N CYS A 27 -9.19 7.90 -10.14
CA CYS A 27 -8.60 6.56 -10.07
C CYS A 27 -9.09 5.69 -11.23
N LEU A 28 -10.42 5.55 -11.40
CA LEU A 28 -11.02 4.71 -12.45
C LEU A 28 -10.73 5.25 -13.85
N ALA A 29 -10.74 6.58 -14.05
CA ALA A 29 -10.32 7.19 -15.31
C ALA A 29 -8.85 6.87 -15.64
N SER A 30 -7.96 6.77 -14.64
CA SER A 30 -6.56 6.39 -14.86
C SER A 30 -6.42 4.93 -15.30
N ILE A 31 -7.27 4.03 -14.81
CA ILE A 31 -7.35 2.64 -15.26
C ILE A 31 -7.93 2.59 -16.68
N ALA A 32 -8.99 3.33 -16.96
CA ALA A 32 -9.62 3.36 -18.29
C ALA A 32 -8.70 3.91 -19.39
N ARG A 33 -7.71 4.75 -19.03
CA ARG A 33 -6.71 5.29 -19.97
C ARG A 33 -5.54 4.34 -20.25
N GLN A 34 -5.49 3.15 -19.63
CA GLN A 34 -4.42 2.18 -19.91
C GLN A 34 -4.51 1.70 -21.36
N SER A 35 -3.36 1.47 -22.00
CA SER A 35 -3.26 0.85 -23.34
C SER A 35 -3.69 -0.61 -23.35
N TYR A 36 -3.88 -1.20 -22.15
CA TYR A 36 -4.35 -2.57 -21.99
C TYR A 36 -5.78 -2.71 -22.52
N PRO A 37 -6.09 -3.70 -23.40
CA PRO A 37 -7.39 -3.84 -24.00
C PRO A 37 -8.52 -3.96 -22.98
N ARG A 38 -9.63 -3.24 -23.18
CA ARG A 38 -10.75 -3.17 -22.22
C ARG A 38 -11.38 -4.54 -21.95
N ASP A 39 -11.41 -5.41 -22.92
CA ASP A 39 -11.92 -6.79 -22.81
C ASP A 39 -10.98 -7.74 -22.08
N ARG A 40 -9.75 -7.30 -21.80
CA ARG A 40 -8.71 -8.07 -21.10
C ARG A 40 -8.53 -7.67 -19.64
N TYR A 41 -9.34 -6.75 -19.12
CA TYR A 41 -9.33 -6.46 -17.71
C TYR A 41 -10.73 -6.29 -17.13
N GLU A 42 -10.83 -6.49 -15.82
CA GLU A 42 -12.00 -6.21 -15.02
C GLU A 42 -11.63 -5.32 -13.83
N ILE A 43 -12.62 -4.60 -13.30
CA ILE A 43 -12.49 -3.77 -12.11
C ILE A 43 -13.50 -4.28 -11.11
N ILE A 44 -13.04 -4.65 -9.91
CA ILE A 44 -13.86 -5.21 -8.84
C ILE A 44 -13.71 -4.33 -7.61
N LEU A 45 -14.82 -3.71 -7.19
CA LEU A 45 -14.90 -2.94 -5.97
C LEU A 45 -15.58 -3.77 -4.87
N ALA A 46 -14.94 -3.88 -3.72
CA ALA A 46 -15.61 -4.33 -2.49
C ALA A 46 -16.04 -3.08 -1.72
N ASP A 47 -17.33 -2.77 -1.74
CA ASP A 47 -17.87 -1.53 -1.22
C ASP A 47 -18.54 -1.74 0.13
N ALA A 48 -18.02 -1.09 1.15
CA ALA A 48 -18.48 -1.18 2.53
C ALA A 48 -19.73 -0.30 2.77
N HIS A 49 -20.76 -0.46 1.93
CA HIS A 49 -22.05 0.24 1.99
C HIS A 49 -21.90 1.77 1.91
N SER A 50 -21.16 2.27 0.91
CA SER A 50 -21.04 3.72 0.66
C SER A 50 -22.40 4.39 0.51
N THR A 51 -22.54 5.57 1.14
CA THR A 51 -23.75 6.38 1.13
C THR A 51 -23.64 7.61 0.22
N ASP A 52 -22.47 7.85 -0.34
CA ASP A 52 -22.17 8.86 -1.35
C ASP A 52 -22.29 8.26 -2.78
N ARG A 53 -21.81 8.97 -3.78
CA ARG A 53 -21.88 8.55 -5.19
C ARG A 53 -20.82 7.50 -5.59
N THR A 54 -20.08 6.92 -4.65
CA THR A 54 -19.04 5.91 -4.93
C THR A 54 -19.55 4.79 -5.84
N ARG A 55 -20.68 4.17 -5.50
CA ARG A 55 -21.24 3.03 -6.26
C ARG A 55 -21.75 3.45 -7.65
N GLU A 56 -22.31 4.64 -7.76
CA GLU A 56 -22.75 5.23 -9.03
C GLU A 56 -21.56 5.43 -9.97
N ILE A 57 -20.50 6.10 -9.49
CA ILE A 57 -19.28 6.33 -10.24
C ILE A 57 -18.66 5.01 -10.70
N ALA A 58 -18.54 4.01 -9.83
CA ALA A 58 -17.98 2.70 -10.17
C ALA A 58 -18.71 2.06 -11.36
N LYS A 59 -20.03 2.12 -11.38
CA LYS A 59 -20.86 1.56 -12.46
C LYS A 59 -20.62 2.25 -13.81
N THR A 60 -20.32 3.55 -13.86
CA THR A 60 -20.03 4.26 -15.11
C THR A 60 -18.77 3.75 -15.81
N TYR A 61 -17.84 3.15 -15.05
CA TYR A 61 -16.63 2.49 -15.58
C TYR A 61 -16.81 0.99 -15.83
N GLY A 62 -18.02 0.45 -15.68
CA GLY A 62 -18.30 -0.97 -15.85
C GLY A 62 -17.64 -1.85 -14.79
N ALA A 63 -17.45 -1.30 -13.59
CA ALA A 63 -16.91 -2.06 -12.46
C ALA A 63 -17.99 -2.97 -11.83
N VAL A 64 -17.56 -4.15 -11.41
CA VAL A 64 -18.36 -5.04 -10.55
C VAL A 64 -18.28 -4.51 -9.13
N VAL A 65 -19.42 -4.25 -8.52
CA VAL A 65 -19.49 -3.75 -7.14
C VAL A 65 -20.05 -4.84 -6.24
N LEU A 66 -19.25 -5.31 -5.31
CA LEU A 66 -19.59 -6.32 -4.30
C LEU A 66 -19.97 -5.62 -2.99
N ASP A 67 -20.97 -6.15 -2.29
CA ASP A 67 -21.28 -5.69 -0.94
C ASP A 67 -20.27 -6.28 0.05
N ASP A 68 -19.58 -5.40 0.80
CA ASP A 68 -18.63 -5.77 1.85
C ASP A 68 -19.20 -5.44 3.22
N ASP A 69 -19.04 -6.34 4.19
CA ASP A 69 -19.52 -6.16 5.57
C ASP A 69 -18.83 -4.99 6.32
N GLY A 70 -17.87 -4.32 5.69
CA GLY A 70 -17.22 -3.12 6.21
C GLY A 70 -16.33 -3.35 7.43
N LYS A 71 -15.85 -4.57 7.67
CA LYS A 71 -14.98 -4.87 8.80
C LYS A 71 -13.67 -4.10 8.74
N ASN A 72 -13.00 -4.16 7.60
CA ASN A 72 -11.80 -3.40 7.27
C ASN A 72 -11.45 -3.51 5.78
N MET A 73 -10.53 -2.65 5.29
CA MET A 73 -10.11 -2.62 3.88
C MET A 73 -9.52 -3.96 3.39
N GLU A 74 -8.86 -4.70 4.26
CA GLU A 74 -8.18 -5.95 3.88
C GLU A 74 -9.19 -7.07 3.62
N GLU A 75 -10.29 -7.11 4.38
CA GLU A 75 -11.40 -8.03 4.11
C GLU A 75 -12.08 -7.70 2.77
N GLY A 76 -12.25 -6.41 2.45
CA GLY A 76 -12.73 -5.99 1.14
C GLY A 76 -11.82 -6.46 0.01
N LYS A 77 -10.49 -6.32 0.14
CA LYS A 77 -9.52 -6.86 -0.83
C LYS A 77 -9.65 -8.38 -0.98
N ARG A 78 -9.81 -9.10 0.13
CA ARG A 78 -10.00 -10.56 0.13
C ARG A 78 -11.28 -10.96 -0.59
N LEU A 79 -12.39 -10.28 -0.30
CA LEU A 79 -13.67 -10.52 -0.98
C LEU A 79 -13.54 -10.31 -2.49
N ALA A 80 -12.97 -9.18 -2.92
CA ALA A 80 -12.77 -8.90 -4.33
C ALA A 80 -11.81 -9.89 -5.00
N LEU A 81 -10.74 -10.34 -4.31
CA LEU A 81 -9.82 -11.35 -4.82
C LEU A 81 -10.50 -12.69 -5.09
N GLN A 82 -11.47 -13.10 -4.26
CA GLN A 82 -12.24 -14.33 -4.46
C GLN A 82 -13.11 -14.29 -5.74
N HIS A 83 -13.50 -13.10 -6.19
CA HIS A 83 -14.29 -12.90 -7.41
C HIS A 83 -13.43 -12.59 -8.65
N ALA A 84 -12.13 -12.36 -8.45
CA ALA A 84 -11.20 -12.04 -9.53
C ALA A 84 -11.00 -13.24 -10.47
N THR A 85 -11.06 -12.98 -11.77
CA THR A 85 -10.83 -13.99 -12.83
C THR A 85 -9.50 -13.81 -13.56
N GLY A 86 -8.84 -12.65 -13.38
CA GLY A 86 -7.57 -12.32 -14.02
C GLY A 86 -6.41 -13.21 -13.56
N GLU A 87 -5.50 -13.49 -14.47
CA GLU A 87 -4.21 -14.15 -14.17
C GLU A 87 -3.28 -13.24 -13.36
N PHE A 88 -3.45 -11.93 -13.53
CA PHE A 88 -2.73 -10.90 -12.79
C PHE A 88 -3.69 -10.06 -11.96
N ILE A 89 -3.29 -9.77 -10.74
CA ILE A 89 -4.04 -8.98 -9.76
C ILE A 89 -3.32 -7.67 -9.52
N VAL A 90 -4.05 -6.56 -9.59
CA VAL A 90 -3.56 -5.22 -9.28
C VAL A 90 -4.35 -4.66 -8.11
N PHE A 91 -3.71 -4.50 -6.96
CA PHE A 91 -4.34 -3.81 -5.83
C PHE A 91 -4.20 -2.31 -6.00
N VAL A 92 -5.34 -1.62 -6.09
CA VAL A 92 -5.40 -0.16 -6.28
C VAL A 92 -6.35 0.40 -5.23
N ASP A 93 -5.92 1.42 -4.51
CA ASP A 93 -6.80 2.17 -3.60
C ASP A 93 -7.39 3.38 -4.34
N ALA A 94 -8.56 3.88 -3.92
CA ALA A 94 -9.24 5.00 -4.59
C ALA A 94 -8.42 6.31 -4.61
N ASP A 95 -7.43 6.44 -3.73
CA ASP A 95 -6.48 7.56 -3.67
C ASP A 95 -5.24 7.37 -4.58
N ASN A 96 -5.29 6.41 -5.51
CA ASN A 96 -4.24 6.17 -6.50
C ASN A 96 -4.69 6.60 -7.90
N GLU A 97 -3.80 7.20 -8.66
CA GLU A 97 -3.95 7.50 -10.10
C GLU A 97 -2.78 6.87 -10.85
N ILE A 98 -3.04 5.93 -11.76
CA ILE A 98 -1.96 5.31 -12.56
C ILE A 98 -1.40 6.35 -13.53
N THR A 99 -0.07 6.52 -13.54
CA THR A 99 0.58 7.69 -14.15
C THR A 99 0.70 7.63 -15.67
N HIS A 100 0.94 6.46 -16.25
CA HIS A 100 1.23 6.27 -17.67
C HIS A 100 0.32 5.20 -18.27
N ALA A 101 -0.12 5.43 -19.50
CA ALA A 101 -1.04 4.52 -20.18
C ALA A 101 -0.46 3.12 -20.44
N ASP A 102 0.84 3.00 -20.57
CA ASP A 102 1.55 1.74 -20.86
C ASP A 102 1.99 0.97 -19.59
N TYR A 103 1.71 1.48 -18.38
CA TYR A 103 2.20 0.87 -17.13
C TYR A 103 1.74 -0.57 -16.97
N ILE A 104 0.45 -0.84 -17.09
CA ILE A 104 -0.11 -2.18 -16.88
C ILE A 104 0.39 -3.16 -17.93
N GLU A 105 0.46 -2.74 -19.18
CA GLU A 105 0.95 -3.60 -20.26
C GLU A 105 2.41 -4.01 -20.04
N LEU A 106 3.28 -3.04 -19.73
CA LEU A 106 4.68 -3.31 -19.44
C LEU A 106 4.86 -4.15 -18.17
N ALA A 107 4.09 -3.88 -17.12
CA ALA A 107 4.14 -4.63 -15.87
C ALA A 107 3.74 -6.10 -16.09
N VAL A 108 2.63 -6.35 -16.78
CA VAL A 108 2.14 -7.71 -17.04
C VAL A 108 3.11 -8.47 -17.95
N LYS A 109 3.57 -7.87 -19.05
CA LYS A 109 4.54 -8.49 -19.97
C LYS A 109 5.85 -8.84 -19.25
N SER A 110 6.38 -7.91 -18.45
CA SER A 110 7.61 -8.14 -17.71
C SER A 110 7.46 -9.24 -16.66
N LEU A 111 6.32 -9.27 -15.94
CA LEU A 111 6.08 -10.28 -14.94
C LEU A 111 5.86 -11.66 -15.56
N ALA A 112 5.16 -11.74 -16.69
CA ALA A 112 4.99 -12.98 -17.45
C ALA A 112 6.33 -13.56 -17.94
N ALA A 113 7.26 -12.69 -18.37
CA ALA A 113 8.59 -13.08 -18.81
C ALA A 113 9.54 -13.47 -17.66
N ASN A 114 9.22 -13.13 -16.40
CA ASN A 114 10.07 -13.38 -15.23
C ASN A 114 9.33 -14.21 -14.15
N PRO A 115 9.19 -15.55 -14.30
CA PRO A 115 8.39 -16.39 -13.40
C PRO A 115 8.87 -16.36 -11.94
N GLN A 116 10.16 -16.08 -11.71
CA GLN A 116 10.77 -16.04 -10.37
C GLN A 116 10.52 -14.72 -9.64
N ALA A 117 10.16 -13.64 -10.38
CA ALA A 117 9.88 -12.36 -9.76
C ALA A 117 8.60 -12.42 -8.91
N LEU A 118 8.64 -11.82 -7.73
CA LEU A 118 7.52 -11.75 -6.79
C LEU A 118 6.33 -10.98 -7.40
N GLY A 119 6.60 -9.89 -8.11
CA GLY A 119 5.60 -9.03 -8.70
C GLY A 119 6.22 -7.78 -9.32
N VAL A 120 5.39 -6.82 -9.70
CA VAL A 120 5.84 -5.52 -10.21
C VAL A 120 5.38 -4.42 -9.26
N GLU A 121 6.33 -3.71 -8.70
CA GLU A 121 6.11 -2.59 -7.80
C GLU A 121 5.98 -1.28 -8.57
N SER A 122 4.98 -0.47 -8.24
CA SER A 122 4.79 0.86 -8.82
C SER A 122 5.74 1.88 -8.21
N TYR A 123 6.19 2.88 -8.96
CA TYR A 123 6.80 4.08 -8.40
C TYR A 123 5.73 5.01 -7.82
N TYR A 124 6.04 5.67 -6.70
CA TYR A 124 5.22 6.78 -6.21
C TYR A 124 5.75 8.08 -6.80
N LEU A 125 4.98 8.65 -7.70
CA LEU A 125 5.37 9.84 -8.45
C LEU A 125 4.60 11.06 -7.97
N PRO A 126 5.24 12.24 -7.85
CA PRO A 126 4.53 13.45 -7.50
C PRO A 126 3.57 13.90 -8.60
N SER A 127 2.44 14.51 -8.21
CA SER A 127 1.45 15.10 -9.12
C SER A 127 1.32 16.60 -8.85
N PRO A 128 1.06 17.44 -9.87
CA PRO A 128 0.72 18.86 -9.66
C PRO A 128 -0.53 19.08 -8.79
N LYS A 129 -1.42 18.09 -8.70
CA LYS A 129 -2.61 18.14 -7.83
C LYS A 129 -2.29 17.90 -6.34
N MET A 130 -1.08 17.42 -6.02
CA MET A 130 -0.66 17.18 -4.65
C MET A 130 -0.26 18.47 -3.94
N SER A 131 -0.58 18.57 -2.65
CA SER A 131 0.05 19.58 -1.80
C SER A 131 1.57 19.33 -1.73
N SER A 132 2.35 20.36 -1.38
CA SER A 132 3.79 20.22 -1.17
C SER A 132 4.12 19.13 -0.12
N PHE A 133 3.29 18.99 0.91
CA PHE A 133 3.44 17.94 1.92
C PHE A 133 3.17 16.54 1.35
N CYS A 134 2.06 16.35 0.63
CA CYS A 134 1.75 15.07 0.00
C CYS A 134 2.83 14.65 -1.01
N ALA A 135 3.28 15.58 -1.83
CA ALA A 135 4.35 15.33 -2.81
C ALA A 135 5.70 15.03 -2.13
N TYR A 136 6.00 15.61 -0.95
CA TYR A 136 7.16 15.22 -0.14
C TYR A 136 7.12 13.74 0.25
N LEU A 137 5.94 13.20 0.62
CA LEU A 137 5.83 11.81 1.05
C LEU A 137 6.24 10.80 -0.03
N THR A 138 6.21 11.18 -1.32
CA THR A 138 6.70 10.33 -2.41
C THR A 138 8.21 10.07 -2.35
N HIS A 139 9.00 10.96 -1.70
CA HIS A 139 10.43 10.71 -1.46
C HIS A 139 10.70 9.59 -0.45
N LEU A 140 9.72 9.24 0.37
CA LEU A 140 9.81 8.14 1.32
C LEU A 140 9.45 6.78 0.69
N LEU A 141 9.44 6.71 -0.63
CA LEU A 141 9.04 5.53 -1.40
C LEU A 141 7.60 5.10 -1.04
N HIS A 142 7.33 3.78 -1.04
CA HIS A 142 6.00 3.21 -0.77
C HIS A 142 5.54 3.33 0.69
N ILE A 143 6.37 3.88 1.56
CA ILE A 143 6.17 3.81 3.00
C ILE A 143 5.36 4.99 3.51
N SER A 144 5.53 6.17 2.89
CA SER A 144 4.83 7.41 3.24
C SER A 144 4.86 7.76 4.74
N ASP A 145 5.85 7.25 5.49
CA ASP A 145 6.05 7.44 6.93
C ASP A 145 7.54 7.45 7.27
N PRO A 146 8.11 8.52 7.88
CA PRO A 146 9.53 8.62 8.17
C PRO A 146 10.05 7.54 9.13
N ILE A 147 9.25 7.10 10.11
CA ILE A 147 9.66 6.08 11.08
C ILE A 147 9.76 4.73 10.39
N ALA A 148 8.71 4.34 9.67
CA ALA A 148 8.70 3.10 8.92
C ALA A 148 9.77 3.10 7.80
N TRP A 149 10.00 4.26 7.15
CA TRP A 149 11.06 4.43 6.16
C TRP A 149 12.45 4.18 6.73
N LEU A 150 12.75 4.69 7.94
CA LEU A 150 14.02 4.43 8.62
C LEU A 150 14.19 2.95 9.01
N MET A 151 13.09 2.27 9.34
CA MET A 151 13.12 0.84 9.72
C MET A 151 13.25 -0.07 8.50
N SER A 152 12.79 0.38 7.33
CA SER A 152 12.77 -0.43 6.12
C SER A 152 14.17 -0.65 5.56
N ALA A 153 14.41 -1.86 5.06
CA ALA A 153 15.59 -2.14 4.28
C ALA A 153 15.59 -1.31 2.99
N ASN A 154 16.75 -0.83 2.56
CA ASN A 154 16.88 -0.11 1.31
C ASN A 154 17.02 -1.12 0.15
N PRO A 155 16.08 -1.14 -0.80
CA PRO A 155 16.21 -2.01 -1.97
C PRO A 155 17.46 -1.72 -2.80
N ILE A 156 18.00 -2.77 -3.41
CA ILE A 156 19.17 -2.72 -4.27
C ILE A 156 18.73 -3.02 -5.70
N LEU A 157 19.06 -2.12 -6.63
CA LEU A 157 18.90 -2.36 -8.06
C LEU A 157 19.98 -3.33 -8.53
N VAL A 158 19.60 -4.54 -8.98
CA VAL A 158 20.53 -5.57 -9.40
C VAL A 158 20.70 -5.65 -10.92
N ALA A 159 19.67 -5.25 -11.68
CA ALA A 159 19.74 -5.25 -13.13
C ALA A 159 18.76 -4.23 -13.73
N ARG A 160 19.05 -3.79 -14.95
CA ARG A 160 18.18 -2.96 -15.76
C ARG A 160 18.19 -3.49 -17.19
N ASP A 161 17.00 -3.77 -17.72
CA ASP A 161 16.78 -4.21 -19.08
C ASP A 161 15.71 -3.32 -19.73
N GLY A 162 16.14 -2.37 -20.55
CA GLY A 162 15.28 -1.34 -21.10
C GLY A 162 14.53 -0.55 -20.04
N GLU A 163 13.20 -0.66 -20.05
CA GLU A 163 12.31 0.00 -19.10
C GLU A 163 12.12 -0.80 -17.80
N ILE A 164 12.61 -2.04 -17.72
CA ILE A 164 12.40 -2.92 -16.58
C ILE A 164 13.62 -2.93 -15.68
N GLU A 165 13.38 -2.70 -14.41
CA GLU A 165 14.37 -2.75 -13.34
C GLU A 165 14.10 -3.94 -12.44
N ARG A 166 15.16 -4.64 -12.00
CA ARG A 166 15.10 -5.75 -11.05
C ARG A 166 15.71 -5.33 -9.72
N TRP A 167 14.97 -5.57 -8.66
CA TRP A 167 15.31 -5.12 -7.32
C TRP A 167 15.28 -6.27 -6.33
N ILE A 168 16.15 -6.22 -5.31
CA ILE A 168 16.19 -7.15 -4.17
C ILE A 168 16.33 -6.39 -2.86
N LEU A 169 16.07 -7.06 -1.74
CA LEU A 169 16.50 -6.56 -0.44
C LEU A 169 17.91 -7.04 -0.11
N PRO A 170 18.70 -6.23 0.64
CA PRO A 170 20.06 -6.61 1.05
C PRO A 170 20.04 -7.79 2.01
N GLY A 171 20.96 -8.72 1.84
CA GLY A 171 21.15 -9.87 2.71
C GLY A 171 19.89 -10.71 2.86
N ASP A 172 19.52 -11.02 4.09
CA ASP A 172 18.35 -11.81 4.45
C ASP A 172 17.21 -10.99 5.05
N SER A 173 17.29 -9.65 4.99
CA SER A 173 16.21 -8.76 5.41
C SER A 173 14.95 -8.97 4.57
N LEU A 174 13.79 -8.88 5.21
CA LEU A 174 12.46 -8.86 4.59
C LEU A 174 11.66 -7.61 5.04
N SER A 175 12.34 -6.65 5.67
CA SER A 175 11.72 -5.45 6.23
C SER A 175 11.46 -4.40 5.16
N TYR A 176 10.50 -4.67 4.28
CA TYR A 176 10.06 -3.74 3.25
C TYR A 176 8.60 -4.02 2.84
N PRO A 177 7.72 -2.99 2.82
CA PRO A 177 6.29 -3.19 2.57
C PRO A 177 5.99 -3.25 1.06
N LEU A 178 6.16 -4.41 0.45
CA LEU A 178 5.72 -4.67 -0.92
C LEU A 178 4.23 -5.03 -0.96
N GLY A 179 3.57 -4.79 -2.10
CA GLY A 179 2.27 -5.38 -2.42
C GLY A 179 1.11 -4.42 -2.53
N ALA A 180 1.26 -3.14 -2.13
CA ALA A 180 0.19 -2.14 -2.15
C ALA A 180 0.26 -1.18 -3.36
N ASN A 181 -0.81 -0.39 -3.56
CA ASN A 181 -0.84 0.80 -4.40
C ASN A 181 -0.32 0.61 -5.84
N GLY A 182 -1.03 -0.16 -6.64
CA GLY A 182 -0.67 -0.43 -8.03
C GLY A 182 0.34 -1.56 -8.21
N PHE A 183 0.60 -2.34 -7.14
CA PHE A 183 1.44 -3.53 -7.25
C PHE A 183 0.73 -4.62 -8.06
N VAL A 184 1.47 -5.26 -8.97
CA VAL A 184 0.95 -6.33 -9.83
C VAL A 184 1.47 -7.68 -9.35
N PHE A 185 0.55 -8.56 -8.95
CA PHE A 185 0.82 -9.94 -8.57
C PHE A 185 0.38 -10.93 -9.65
N ARG A 186 0.94 -12.14 -9.65
CA ARG A 186 0.26 -13.29 -10.25
C ARG A 186 -0.79 -13.82 -9.29
N ARG A 187 -2.00 -14.12 -9.78
CA ARG A 187 -3.04 -14.72 -8.96
C ARG A 187 -2.60 -16.06 -8.37
N ALA A 188 -1.95 -16.91 -9.15
CA ALA A 188 -1.44 -18.20 -8.68
C ALA A 188 -0.45 -18.08 -7.49
N ASP A 189 0.36 -17.00 -7.46
CA ASP A 189 1.25 -16.73 -6.33
C ASP A 189 0.46 -16.37 -5.07
N LEU A 190 -0.58 -15.52 -5.19
CA LEU A 190 -1.45 -15.17 -4.07
C LEU A 190 -2.22 -16.39 -3.52
N GLU A 191 -2.69 -17.26 -4.41
CA GLU A 191 -3.37 -18.51 -4.03
C GLU A 191 -2.42 -19.49 -3.31
N SER A 192 -1.13 -19.53 -3.71
CA SER A 192 -0.13 -20.44 -3.15
C SER A 192 0.21 -20.12 -1.68
N VAL A 193 0.17 -18.86 -1.29
CA VAL A 193 0.56 -18.45 0.07
C VAL A 193 -0.57 -18.57 1.10
N LYS A 194 -1.72 -19.19 0.72
CA LYS A 194 -2.88 -19.43 1.60
C LYS A 194 -3.06 -18.24 2.55
N VAL A 195 -3.34 -17.08 1.97
CA VAL A 195 -3.61 -15.90 2.77
C VAL A 195 -4.89 -16.19 3.57
N GLY A 196 -4.73 -16.51 4.84
CA GLY A 196 -5.80 -16.98 5.71
C GLY A 196 -6.93 -15.95 5.90
N GLU A 197 -7.73 -16.11 6.94
CA GLU A 197 -8.88 -15.24 7.25
C GLU A 197 -8.52 -13.73 7.33
N HIS A 198 -7.24 -13.39 7.51
CA HIS A 198 -6.72 -12.03 7.58
C HIS A 198 -5.81 -11.73 6.39
N PHE A 199 -6.42 -11.51 5.21
CA PHE A 199 -5.68 -11.05 4.05
C PHE A 199 -5.08 -9.66 4.29
N GLN A 200 -3.82 -9.48 3.90
CA GLN A 200 -3.17 -8.18 3.77
C GLN A 200 -2.17 -8.27 2.61
N ASP A 201 -2.25 -7.33 1.67
CA ASP A 201 -1.40 -7.32 0.47
C ASP A 201 0.10 -7.35 0.80
N THR A 202 0.54 -6.56 1.78
CA THR A 202 1.93 -6.54 2.25
C THR A 202 2.33 -7.83 2.97
N HIS A 203 1.40 -8.52 3.63
CA HIS A 203 1.65 -9.84 4.21
C HIS A 203 1.78 -10.92 3.12
N ALA A 204 0.97 -10.85 2.06
CA ALA A 204 1.09 -11.77 0.92
C ALA A 204 2.49 -11.65 0.30
N ALA A 205 2.97 -10.42 0.04
CA ALA A 205 4.32 -10.20 -0.45
C ALA A 205 5.41 -10.74 0.51
N LEU A 206 5.25 -10.52 1.83
CA LEU A 206 6.16 -11.06 2.85
C LEU A 206 6.20 -12.60 2.83
N HIS A 207 5.04 -13.25 2.70
CA HIS A 207 4.98 -14.71 2.60
C HIS A 207 5.68 -15.23 1.34
N LEU A 208 5.51 -14.56 0.20
CA LEU A 208 6.21 -14.88 -1.04
C LEU A 208 7.73 -14.69 -0.90
N MET A 209 8.18 -13.63 -0.24
CA MET A 209 9.60 -13.43 0.05
C MET A 209 10.17 -14.54 0.95
N ARG A 210 9.42 -14.97 1.97
CA ARG A 210 9.80 -16.10 2.84
C ARG A 210 9.84 -17.43 2.07
N ALA A 211 8.97 -17.59 1.06
CA ALA A 211 8.97 -18.74 0.15
C ALA A 211 10.09 -18.70 -0.91
N GLY A 212 10.96 -17.68 -0.89
CA GLY A 212 12.13 -17.58 -1.75
C GLY A 212 11.97 -16.62 -2.94
N LYS A 213 10.81 -16.03 -3.19
CA LYS A 213 10.64 -15.01 -4.24
C LYS A 213 11.16 -13.65 -3.73
N ARG A 214 12.45 -13.44 -3.83
CA ARG A 214 13.14 -12.29 -3.24
C ARG A 214 13.40 -11.14 -4.22
N GLU A 215 13.20 -11.37 -5.51
CA GLU A 215 13.35 -10.40 -6.58
C GLU A 215 11.98 -9.86 -7.00
N TRP A 216 11.87 -8.56 -7.22
CA TRP A 216 10.71 -7.94 -7.84
C TRP A 216 11.11 -6.97 -8.93
N LEU A 217 10.16 -6.58 -9.74
CA LEU A 217 10.36 -5.72 -10.88
C LEU A 217 9.78 -4.33 -10.61
N ARG A 218 10.27 -3.33 -11.33
CA ARG A 218 9.66 -2.00 -11.50
C ARG A 218 9.71 -1.60 -12.96
N VAL A 219 8.68 -0.91 -13.41
CA VAL A 219 8.70 -0.23 -14.71
C VAL A 219 9.24 1.18 -14.48
N ARG A 220 10.40 1.46 -15.04
CA ARG A 220 11.15 2.70 -14.82
C ARG A 220 10.30 3.95 -15.10
N GLY A 221 10.21 4.83 -14.10
CA GLY A 221 9.49 6.10 -14.20
C GLY A 221 7.97 5.97 -14.31
N ARG A 222 7.40 4.78 -14.12
CA ARG A 222 5.95 4.52 -14.15
C ARG A 222 5.45 3.99 -12.83
N GLY A 223 4.21 4.29 -12.50
CA GLY A 223 3.61 3.86 -11.24
C GLY A 223 2.32 4.61 -10.94
N VAL A 224 2.21 5.13 -9.72
CA VAL A 224 1.00 5.80 -9.26
C VAL A 224 1.28 7.17 -8.64
N HIS A 225 0.33 8.07 -8.80
CA HIS A 225 0.17 9.21 -7.92
C HIS A 225 -0.64 8.75 -6.71
N HIS A 226 -0.02 8.68 -5.53
CA HIS A 226 -0.70 8.26 -4.31
C HIS A 226 -1.06 9.49 -3.46
N TYR A 227 -2.32 9.87 -3.47
CA TYR A 227 -2.84 11.04 -2.73
C TYR A 227 -3.05 10.73 -1.24
N TYR A 228 -2.02 10.21 -0.60
CA TYR A 228 -2.06 9.66 0.76
C TYR A 228 -2.70 10.61 1.79
N VAL A 229 -2.19 11.84 1.90
CA VAL A 229 -2.74 12.93 2.71
C VAL A 229 -2.25 14.28 2.21
N GLN A 230 -3.09 15.32 2.29
CA GLN A 230 -2.74 16.65 1.79
C GLN A 230 -2.12 17.57 2.86
N THR A 231 -2.27 17.25 4.15
CA THR A 231 -1.81 18.12 5.25
C THR A 231 -1.09 17.33 6.33
N LEU A 232 -0.17 17.99 7.04
CA LEU A 232 0.56 17.40 8.17
C LEU A 232 -0.41 16.92 9.27
N TRP A 233 -1.47 17.67 9.57
CA TRP A 233 -2.46 17.23 10.56
C TRP A 233 -3.28 16.02 10.09
N GLY A 234 -3.63 15.99 8.81
CA GLY A 234 -4.22 14.80 8.16
C GLY A 234 -3.33 13.58 8.30
N PHE A 235 -2.01 13.77 8.11
CA PHE A 235 -1.00 12.72 8.30
C PHE A 235 -0.99 12.19 9.75
N VAL A 236 -0.94 13.07 10.75
CA VAL A 236 -1.00 12.69 12.18
C VAL A 236 -2.24 11.84 12.47
N LYS A 237 -3.42 12.27 11.98
CA LYS A 237 -4.68 11.52 12.14
C LYS A 237 -4.65 10.17 11.43
N LYS A 238 -4.11 10.11 10.20
CA LYS A 238 -4.01 8.87 9.41
C LYS A 238 -3.03 7.91 10.08
N ARG A 239 -1.88 8.39 10.58
CA ARG A 239 -0.93 7.57 11.36
C ARG A 239 -1.55 7.00 12.61
N ARG A 240 -2.27 7.83 13.41
CA ARG A 240 -2.99 7.33 14.59
C ARG A 240 -3.94 6.18 14.23
N ARG A 241 -4.78 6.35 13.20
CA ARG A 241 -5.74 5.30 12.78
C ARG A 241 -5.01 4.03 12.33
N ALA A 242 -4.02 4.17 11.45
CA ALA A 242 -3.25 3.05 10.93
C ALA A 242 -2.52 2.29 12.05
N THR A 243 -1.95 2.99 13.03
CA THR A 243 -1.23 2.35 14.15
C THR A 243 -2.17 1.66 15.11
N VAL A 244 -3.37 2.21 15.38
CA VAL A 244 -4.40 1.51 16.19
C VAL A 244 -4.82 0.21 15.49
N HIS A 245 -5.12 0.26 14.20
CA HIS A 245 -5.47 -0.91 13.41
C HIS A 245 -4.32 -1.95 13.41
N PHE A 246 -3.10 -1.50 13.17
CA PHE A 246 -1.90 -2.34 13.20
C PHE A 246 -1.74 -3.08 14.54
N LEU A 247 -1.94 -2.39 15.67
CA LEU A 247 -1.86 -3.01 17.00
C LEU A 247 -2.94 -4.08 17.20
N GLN A 248 -4.15 -3.87 16.65
CA GLN A 248 -5.23 -4.85 16.68
C GLN A 248 -4.88 -6.10 15.85
N VAL A 249 -4.51 -5.91 14.58
CA VAL A 249 -4.14 -7.00 13.67
C VAL A 249 -2.92 -7.78 14.18
N GLN A 250 -1.93 -7.10 14.77
CA GLN A 250 -0.75 -7.76 15.32
C GLN A 250 -1.08 -8.70 16.48
N GLU A 251 -2.09 -8.41 17.30
CA GLU A 251 -2.55 -9.32 18.36
C GLU A 251 -3.12 -10.61 17.76
N GLU A 252 -3.78 -10.52 16.61
CA GLU A 252 -4.43 -11.63 15.94
C GLU A 252 -3.46 -12.46 15.09
N THR A 253 -2.67 -11.82 14.23
CA THR A 253 -1.86 -12.52 13.22
C THR A 253 -0.42 -12.80 13.61
N LYS A 254 0.13 -12.05 14.59
CA LYS A 254 1.56 -12.05 14.98
C LYS A 254 2.54 -11.76 13.83
N THR A 255 2.06 -11.37 12.66
CA THR A 255 2.86 -11.07 11.46
C THR A 255 3.15 -9.57 11.38
N ASN A 256 4.41 -9.21 11.11
CA ASN A 256 4.82 -7.81 11.02
C ASN A 256 6.12 -7.69 10.22
N TRP A 257 6.04 -7.16 9.00
CA TRP A 257 7.20 -6.93 8.14
C TRP A 257 8.25 -6.00 8.77
N MET A 258 7.85 -5.04 9.61
CA MET A 258 8.79 -4.15 10.31
C MET A 258 9.69 -4.87 11.32
N LYS A 259 9.36 -6.11 11.71
CA LYS A 259 10.19 -6.94 12.59
C LYS A 259 11.12 -7.90 11.83
N GLU A 260 11.01 -7.96 10.52
CA GLU A 260 11.78 -8.86 9.66
C GLU A 260 13.18 -8.31 9.38
N LYS A 261 14.02 -8.27 10.43
CA LYS A 261 15.37 -7.70 10.41
C LYS A 261 15.39 -6.26 9.89
N PRO A 262 14.78 -5.32 10.63
CA PRO A 262 14.74 -3.91 10.25
C PRO A 262 16.15 -3.33 10.19
N GLN A 263 16.37 -2.37 9.29
CA GLN A 263 17.64 -1.65 9.19
C GLN A 263 17.95 -0.86 10.46
N VAL A 264 16.92 -0.26 11.06
CA VAL A 264 17.00 0.48 12.31
C VAL A 264 15.89 0.01 13.24
N PRO A 265 16.17 -0.34 14.51
CA PRO A 265 15.12 -0.74 15.43
C PRO A 265 14.17 0.41 15.77
N LEU A 266 12.91 0.11 16.08
CA LEU A 266 11.85 1.11 16.28
C LEU A 266 12.22 2.20 17.30
N TRP A 267 12.83 1.82 18.43
CA TRP A 267 13.20 2.79 19.46
C TRP A 267 14.26 3.79 18.99
N LEU A 268 15.21 3.34 18.16
CA LEU A 268 16.23 4.20 17.59
C LEU A 268 15.64 5.10 16.48
N ALA A 269 14.70 4.58 15.67
CA ALA A 269 13.97 5.38 14.71
C ALA A 269 13.11 6.46 15.40
N ALA A 270 12.50 6.15 16.54
CA ALA A 270 11.76 7.13 17.35
C ALA A 270 12.69 8.22 17.91
N ILE A 271 13.84 7.83 18.52
CA ILE A 271 14.86 8.78 19.00
C ILE A 271 15.34 9.68 17.85
N TYR A 272 15.68 9.10 16.71
CA TYR A 272 16.05 9.86 15.51
C TYR A 272 15.02 10.95 15.21
N CYS A 273 13.73 10.60 15.17
CA CYS A 273 12.67 11.53 14.80
C CYS A 273 12.49 12.71 15.79
N VAL A 274 12.85 12.55 17.07
CA VAL A 274 12.67 13.60 18.10
C VAL A 274 13.94 14.42 18.40
N THR A 275 15.12 13.95 17.98
CA THR A 275 16.40 14.62 18.31
C THR A 275 16.76 15.76 17.37
N PHE A 276 15.99 16.01 16.33
CA PHE A 276 16.21 17.03 15.29
C PHE A 276 17.48 16.83 14.44
N VAL A 277 18.57 16.33 15.00
CA VAL A 277 19.85 16.18 14.30
C VAL A 277 19.73 15.30 13.05
N GLY A 278 19.16 14.10 13.21
CA GLY A 278 18.98 13.17 12.09
C GLY A 278 18.01 13.69 11.03
N PRO A 279 16.79 14.15 11.40
CA PRO A 279 15.86 14.75 10.45
C PRO A 279 16.42 15.97 9.70
N VAL A 280 17.14 16.86 10.40
CA VAL A 280 17.81 18.01 9.76
C VAL A 280 18.88 17.54 8.76
N TRP A 281 19.69 16.56 9.14
CA TRP A 281 20.69 15.97 8.25
C TRP A 281 20.05 15.39 6.98
N HIS A 282 18.99 14.58 7.10
CA HIS A 282 18.29 14.04 5.94
C HIS A 282 17.58 15.10 5.10
N THR A 283 17.05 16.15 5.74
CA THR A 283 16.51 17.32 5.04
C THR A 283 17.58 17.96 4.16
N LEU A 284 18.75 18.31 4.73
CA LEU A 284 19.85 18.93 3.98
C LEU A 284 20.36 18.04 2.86
N ARG A 285 20.56 16.74 3.16
CA ARG A 285 20.98 15.75 2.16
C ARG A 285 19.97 15.63 1.02
N GLY A 286 18.68 15.59 1.33
CA GLY A 286 17.61 15.51 0.33
C GLY A 286 17.52 16.76 -0.54
N LEU A 287 17.62 17.96 0.06
CA LEU A 287 17.67 19.23 -0.66
C LEU A 287 18.80 19.26 -1.69
N VAL A 288 19.99 18.76 -1.32
CA VAL A 288 21.16 18.75 -2.21
C VAL A 288 21.05 17.65 -3.28
N ARG A 289 20.71 16.42 -2.87
CA ARG A 289 20.65 15.25 -3.75
C ARG A 289 19.57 15.38 -4.81
N ASP A 290 18.35 15.71 -4.36
CA ASP A 290 17.15 15.68 -5.21
C ASP A 290 16.81 17.07 -5.77
N ARG A 291 17.49 18.12 -5.29
CA ARG A 291 17.24 19.54 -5.63
C ARG A 291 15.77 19.92 -5.46
N ASP A 292 15.17 19.44 -4.37
CA ASP A 292 13.74 19.55 -4.12
C ASP A 292 13.45 20.15 -2.74
N ALA A 293 12.87 21.36 -2.73
CA ALA A 293 12.53 22.08 -1.50
C ALA A 293 11.49 21.34 -0.62
N ARG A 294 10.77 20.37 -1.18
CA ARG A 294 9.81 19.56 -0.43
C ARG A 294 10.44 18.76 0.70
N TRP A 295 11.76 18.51 0.66
CA TRP A 295 12.50 17.92 1.79
C TRP A 295 12.43 18.74 3.09
N LEU A 296 12.07 20.02 3.05
CA LEU A 296 11.80 20.82 4.24
C LEU A 296 10.65 20.23 5.10
N TRP A 297 9.78 19.43 4.53
CA TRP A 297 8.74 18.70 5.25
C TRP A 297 9.25 17.50 6.05
N HIS A 298 10.52 17.08 5.88
CA HIS A 298 11.01 15.84 6.53
C HIS A 298 10.98 15.96 8.06
N LEU A 299 11.48 17.04 8.64
CA LEU A 299 11.44 17.27 10.09
C LEU A 299 10.00 17.36 10.63
N PRO A 300 9.09 18.19 10.08
CA PRO A 300 7.69 18.20 10.49
C PRO A 300 7.00 16.82 10.38
N ALA A 301 7.30 16.06 9.34
CA ALA A 301 6.73 14.71 9.16
C ALA A 301 7.26 13.72 10.21
N CYS A 302 8.54 13.78 10.58
CA CYS A 302 9.12 12.98 11.66
C CYS A 302 8.37 13.22 12.98
N LEU A 303 8.22 14.49 13.36
CA LEU A 303 7.49 14.87 14.58
C LEU A 303 6.01 14.47 14.52
N GLY A 304 5.37 14.69 13.39
CA GLY A 304 3.99 14.28 13.14
C GLY A 304 3.79 12.76 13.23
N GLY A 305 4.74 11.98 12.72
CA GLY A 305 4.75 10.52 12.82
C GLY A 305 4.82 10.04 14.28
N VAL A 306 5.77 10.61 15.06
CA VAL A 306 5.89 10.30 16.50
C VAL A 306 4.62 10.68 17.25
N LEU A 307 4.07 11.87 17.01
CA LEU A 307 2.83 12.34 17.64
C LEU A 307 1.65 11.41 17.32
N GLY A 308 1.47 11.05 16.06
CA GLY A 308 0.39 10.16 15.63
C GLY A 308 0.49 8.76 16.24
N ASN A 309 1.68 8.20 16.27
CA ASN A 309 1.95 6.87 16.85
C ASN A 309 1.81 6.89 18.39
N ALA A 310 2.33 7.91 19.09
CA ALA A 310 2.17 8.05 20.53
C ALA A 310 0.68 8.20 20.92
N TRP A 311 -0.07 9.02 20.17
CA TRP A 311 -1.51 9.17 20.35
C TRP A 311 -2.27 7.85 20.12
N ALA A 312 -1.86 7.07 19.11
CA ALA A 312 -2.44 5.75 18.86
C ALA A 312 -2.22 4.79 20.04
N VAL A 313 -0.97 4.67 20.52
CA VAL A 313 -0.63 3.79 21.65
C VAL A 313 -1.39 4.19 22.90
N TRP A 314 -1.47 5.49 23.20
CA TRP A 314 -2.24 6.00 24.33
C TRP A 314 -3.72 5.65 24.21
N THR A 315 -4.34 5.92 23.05
CA THR A 315 -5.75 5.60 22.76
C THR A 315 -6.02 4.09 22.87
N TYR A 316 -5.11 3.27 22.33
CA TYR A 316 -5.24 1.82 22.35
C TYR A 316 -5.20 1.26 23.77
N LYS A 317 -4.24 1.72 24.58
CA LYS A 317 -4.08 1.29 25.99
C LYS A 317 -5.27 1.71 26.85
N THR A 318 -5.77 2.95 26.71
CA THR A 318 -6.93 3.44 27.48
C THR A 318 -8.20 2.68 27.13
N ARG A 319 -8.49 2.47 25.84
CA ARG A 319 -9.66 1.68 25.41
C ARG A 319 -9.59 0.21 25.84
N ARG A 320 -8.39 -0.38 25.86
CA ARG A 320 -8.19 -1.74 26.36
C ARG A 320 -8.40 -1.80 27.86
N GLY A 321 -7.96 -0.78 28.58
CA GLY A 321 -8.23 -0.63 30.01
C GLY A 321 -9.74 -0.54 30.31
N GLU A 322 -10.47 0.27 29.55
CA GLU A 322 -11.92 0.40 29.66
C GLU A 322 -12.65 -0.91 29.33
N LYS A 323 -12.29 -1.62 28.25
CA LYS A 323 -12.89 -2.92 27.90
C LYS A 323 -12.62 -3.98 28.97
N ASN A 324 -11.38 -4.04 29.50
CA ASN A 324 -11.02 -4.96 30.57
C ASN A 324 -11.73 -4.61 31.88
N LEU A 325 -11.95 -3.33 32.15
CA LEU A 325 -12.71 -2.87 33.32
C LEU A 325 -14.20 -3.24 33.19
N VAL A 326 -14.79 -2.99 32.00
CA VAL A 326 -16.18 -3.36 31.70
C VAL A 326 -16.37 -4.88 31.73
N ALA A 327 -15.40 -5.66 31.21
CA ALA A 327 -15.44 -7.13 31.28
C ALA A 327 -15.36 -7.65 32.74
N LYS A 328 -14.59 -6.99 33.59
CA LYS A 328 -14.50 -7.31 35.04
C LYS A 328 -15.72 -6.86 35.82
N LEU A 329 -16.44 -5.82 35.35
CA LEU A 329 -17.62 -5.28 36.02
C LEU A 329 -18.95 -5.92 35.57
N LYS A 330 -18.93 -6.79 34.53
CA LYS A 330 -20.07 -7.64 34.20
C LYS A 330 -20.14 -8.74 35.23
N PRO A 331 -21.16 -8.78 36.15
CA PRO A 331 -21.31 -9.89 37.06
C PRO A 331 -21.61 -11.15 36.23
N GLU A 332 -21.05 -12.26 36.65
CA GLU A 332 -21.42 -13.59 36.18
C GLU A 332 -22.93 -13.77 36.26
N GLN A 333 -23.62 -13.48 35.16
CA GLN A 333 -24.95 -14.02 34.93
C GLN A 333 -24.79 -15.32 34.15
N THR A 334 -24.27 -16.32 34.87
CA THR A 334 -24.40 -17.71 34.44
C THR A 334 -25.16 -18.45 35.54
N LEU A 335 -26.16 -19.16 35.08
CA LEU A 335 -26.92 -20.19 35.77
C LEU A 335 -28.19 -19.72 36.52
N LYS A 336 -29.31 -19.66 35.79
CA LYS A 336 -30.41 -20.61 36.10
C LYS A 336 -31.22 -20.89 34.85
#